data_549c412095c6b4673e98b09b4ebeb886
#
_entry.id   549c412095c6b4673e98b09b4ebeb886
#
_cell.length_a   1.000
_cell.length_b   1.000
_cell.length_c   1.000
_cell.angle_alpha   90.00
_cell.angle_beta   90.00
_cell.angle_gamma   90.00
#
_symmetry.space_group_name_H-M   'P 1'
#
loop_
_entity.id
_entity.type
_entity.pdbx_description
1 polymer ?
#
loop_
_entity_poly.entity_id
_entity_poly.type
_entity_poly.pdbx_seq_one_letter_code
_entity_poly.pdbx_strand_id
1 'polypeptide(L)'
;MKTLRKTLALILSLVLALSVTGVCASAQDGGLKISVASDIHLSKVEKIDDRFKNGEYGNRGSLLSLSNEAFAVFDSFMQDSAAAGAKYIFLAGDLSNSGTAEQHSMISAYLEAFENETGIKVFVVPGNHDYYGLKTEPVETFRTLYKNFGFSDAYAVDEKTNSYAADLDGGYTLLAIDAIKPGNNDGEIGAELLSWIEAQAKAATARGRKLIGMMHHPVVAHFSMQEKMINDSLVKNWKTLATKFADLGIQYVFTGHKHSADIGKITSDAANVTFDIGVPSLLNYPLAYRFVSFLDNKVEVREKNVTSIKNPLLLPDGYNEEALLKVTTNTQEYAEEVFDFSLRDMFNRFMNADRLCKLIGKDDEGIKKVFETVCEKAKYLVDLPLYGEGETIETIAKKYNLTLPASSYKTGFELLSAIFKVYCAGDENFSSNSVEMQLGLRCIAILLNYSLEGTSSDTKVLFLKAMTAAFGGDIAGTSVALTAIVLKYGDDFGIEVVSAFLKPIMEDVLVDSAPGDRNVDLPAYYEIREGNEITKTLTFFEKITLFFLKIWNYIKGIFSAVKK
;
A
#
# COMPACT_ATOMS: atom_id res chain seq x y z
N MET A 1 29.69 -1.16 21.47
CA MET A 1 29.27 -0.66 22.79
C MET A 1 29.66 0.79 23.07
N LYS A 2 30.93 1.23 22.91
CA LYS A 2 31.27 2.67 23.13
C LYS A 2 30.67 3.62 22.13
N THR A 3 30.56 3.22 20.85
CA THR A 3 29.94 4.01 19.77
C THR A 3 28.41 4.13 19.96
N LEU A 4 27.75 3.02 20.31
CA LEU A 4 26.31 3.00 20.59
C LEU A 4 25.95 3.90 21.76
N ARG A 5 26.75 3.89 22.84
CA ARG A 5 26.55 4.81 23.98
C ARG A 5 26.78 6.28 23.63
N LYS A 6 27.72 6.58 22.72
CA LYS A 6 27.93 7.96 22.24
C LYS A 6 26.80 8.45 21.33
N THR A 7 26.29 7.58 20.47
CA THR A 7 25.14 7.90 19.60
C THR A 7 23.86 8.07 20.42
N LEU A 8 23.61 7.21 21.40
CA LEU A 8 22.49 7.35 22.34
C LEU A 8 22.62 8.63 23.19
N ALA A 9 23.80 8.94 23.70
CA ALA A 9 24.05 10.16 24.48
C ALA A 9 23.89 11.44 23.64
N LEU A 10 24.22 11.40 22.35
CA LEU A 10 24.03 12.53 21.43
C LEU A 10 22.53 12.71 21.11
N ILE A 11 21.81 11.63 20.90
CA ILE A 11 20.34 11.64 20.71
C ILE A 11 19.67 12.24 21.95
N LEU A 12 20.03 11.76 23.15
CA LEU A 12 19.48 12.27 24.42
C LEU A 12 19.82 13.74 24.68
N SER A 13 21.02 14.23 24.30
CA SER A 13 21.41 15.61 24.59
C SER A 13 20.79 16.64 23.66
N LEU A 14 20.32 16.25 22.46
CA LEU A 14 19.64 17.15 21.51
C LEU A 14 18.12 17.23 21.75
N VAL A 15 17.53 16.14 22.21
CA VAL A 15 16.14 16.10 22.64
C VAL A 15 15.89 17.04 23.81
N LEU A 16 16.87 17.16 24.73
CA LEU A 16 16.82 18.08 25.88
C LEU A 16 16.89 19.59 25.56
N ALA A 17 17.28 19.97 24.34
CA ALA A 17 17.45 21.40 23.98
C ALA A 17 16.15 22.08 23.50
N LEU A 18 15.06 21.34 23.26
CA LEU A 18 13.79 21.85 22.71
C LEU A 18 12.65 21.99 23.76
N SER A 19 12.89 21.72 25.03
CA SER A 19 11.86 21.61 26.06
C SER A 19 11.47 22.91 26.78
N VAL A 20 11.59 24.10 26.18
CA VAL A 20 11.08 25.34 26.80
C VAL A 20 10.28 26.18 25.81
N THR A 21 9.11 25.72 25.43
CA THR A 21 7.99 26.59 25.11
C THR A 21 6.72 25.92 25.62
N GLY A 22 6.17 26.46 26.69
CA GLY A 22 4.94 25.98 27.31
C GLY A 22 3.80 25.92 26.29
N VAL A 23 3.37 24.71 25.98
CA VAL A 23 2.10 24.48 25.31
C VAL A 23 1.00 24.81 26.32
N CYS A 24 0.39 25.97 26.17
CA CYS A 24 -0.93 26.22 26.78
C CYS A 24 -1.88 25.19 26.12
N ALA A 25 -2.24 24.18 26.89
CA ALA A 25 -3.32 23.28 26.52
C ALA A 25 -4.60 24.13 26.36
N SER A 26 -5.01 24.33 25.13
CA SER A 26 -6.39 24.74 24.85
C SER A 26 -7.26 23.52 25.19
N ALA A 27 -7.97 23.62 26.32
CA ALA A 27 -8.99 22.67 26.66
C ALA A 27 -10.11 22.70 25.62
N GLN A 28 -10.61 21.50 25.28
CA GLN A 28 -11.87 21.17 24.64
C GLN A 28 -11.90 21.03 23.13
N ASP A 29 -11.48 19.85 22.72
CA ASP A 29 -12.33 19.00 21.90
C ASP A 29 -12.14 17.56 22.40
N GLY A 30 -13.15 17.01 23.10
CA GLY A 30 -13.04 15.86 24.00
C GLY A 30 -12.91 14.50 23.33
N GLY A 31 -12.33 14.40 22.15
CA GLY A 31 -12.12 13.14 21.41
C GLY A 31 -10.74 12.54 21.61
N LEU A 32 -10.63 11.22 21.44
CA LEU A 32 -9.35 10.52 21.38
C LEU A 32 -8.61 10.90 20.08
N LYS A 33 -7.37 11.39 20.20
CA LYS A 33 -6.51 11.72 19.07
C LYS A 33 -5.34 10.75 18.98
N ILE A 34 -5.16 10.13 17.83
CA ILE A 34 -4.04 9.21 17.56
C ILE A 34 -3.31 9.62 16.29
N SER A 35 -2.02 9.33 16.25
CA SER A 35 -1.21 9.41 15.04
C SER A 35 -0.82 7.99 14.63
N VAL A 36 -0.93 7.66 13.35
CA VAL A 36 -0.66 6.31 12.84
C VAL A 36 0.33 6.37 11.70
N ALA A 37 1.42 5.61 11.81
CA ALA A 37 2.36 5.37 10.72
C ALA A 37 2.55 3.87 10.49
N SER A 38 3.00 3.51 9.31
CA SER A 38 3.30 2.13 8.91
C SER A 38 4.49 2.09 7.96
N ASP A 39 5.05 0.90 7.75
CA ASP A 39 6.07 0.64 6.74
C ASP A 39 7.24 1.64 6.84
N ILE A 40 7.75 1.76 8.06
CA ILE A 40 8.83 2.68 8.41
C ILE A 40 10.18 2.14 7.95
N HIS A 41 10.33 0.81 7.85
CA HIS A 41 11.51 0.12 7.35
C HIS A 41 12.84 0.70 7.86
N LEU A 42 12.89 1.01 9.17
CA LEU A 42 14.07 1.63 9.75
C LEU A 42 15.32 0.76 9.56
N SER A 43 16.34 1.39 9.01
CA SER A 43 17.67 0.82 8.91
C SER A 43 18.69 1.90 9.26
N LYS A 44 19.80 1.50 9.88
CA LYS A 44 20.87 2.44 10.17
C LYS A 44 21.77 2.55 8.95
N VAL A 45 21.87 3.74 8.41
CA VAL A 45 22.85 4.09 7.38
C VAL A 45 23.82 5.09 8.00
N GLU A 46 25.10 4.71 8.16
CA GLU A 46 26.11 5.62 8.76
C GLU A 46 26.63 6.62 7.75
N LYS A 47 26.76 6.21 6.49
CA LYS A 47 27.26 7.05 5.40
C LYS A 47 26.58 6.67 4.09
N ILE A 48 26.15 7.67 3.34
CA ILE A 48 25.61 7.42 2.01
C ILE A 48 26.72 6.99 1.05
N ASP A 49 26.35 6.13 0.09
CA ASP A 49 27.26 5.68 -0.98
C ASP A 49 27.73 6.87 -1.82
N ASP A 50 28.98 6.83 -2.29
CA ASP A 50 29.59 7.91 -3.11
C ASP A 50 28.79 8.22 -4.39
N ARG A 51 27.98 7.29 -4.87
CA ARG A 51 27.04 7.48 -5.99
C ARG A 51 26.00 8.57 -5.73
N PHE A 52 25.60 8.79 -4.46
CA PHE A 52 24.66 9.85 -4.09
C PHE A 52 25.27 11.24 -4.13
N LYS A 53 26.59 11.34 -3.98
CA LYS A 53 27.30 12.63 -3.98
C LYS A 53 27.23 13.36 -5.33
N ASN A 54 26.97 12.62 -6.42
CA ASN A 54 26.92 13.13 -7.78
C ASN A 54 25.48 13.32 -8.30
N GLY A 55 24.46 13.31 -7.42
CA GLY A 55 23.06 13.38 -7.82
C GLY A 55 22.50 12.05 -8.37
N GLU A 56 23.27 10.98 -8.33
CA GLU A 56 22.80 9.64 -8.65
C GLU A 56 22.25 9.01 -7.38
N TYR A 57 20.95 8.76 -7.34
CA TYR A 57 20.26 8.23 -6.14
C TYR A 57 20.52 6.74 -5.86
N GLY A 58 21.48 6.10 -6.46
CA GLY A 58 21.95 4.74 -6.20
C GLY A 58 20.85 3.67 -6.07
N ASN A 59 21.25 2.42 -5.86
CA ASN A 59 20.27 1.35 -5.63
C ASN A 59 19.68 1.44 -4.21
N ARG A 60 18.50 2.05 -4.06
CA ARG A 60 17.77 2.18 -2.79
C ARG A 60 16.86 1.00 -2.48
N GLY A 61 16.99 -0.09 -3.21
CA GLY A 61 16.08 -1.22 -3.12
C GLY A 61 14.79 -1.01 -3.94
N SER A 62 13.82 -1.89 -3.76
CA SER A 62 12.58 -1.90 -4.55
C SER A 62 11.44 -1.05 -3.96
N LEU A 63 11.69 -0.27 -2.88
CA LEU A 63 10.61 0.24 -2.03
C LEU A 63 10.19 1.68 -2.32
N LEU A 64 10.71 2.35 -3.35
CA LEU A 64 10.38 3.76 -3.66
C LEU A 64 10.65 4.75 -2.50
N SER A 65 11.51 4.39 -1.53
CA SER A 65 11.57 4.97 -0.19
C SER A 65 12.86 5.74 0.11
N LEU A 66 12.76 6.69 1.03
CA LEU A 66 13.89 7.41 1.64
C LEU A 66 14.64 6.52 2.65
N SER A 67 15.16 5.38 2.21
CA SER A 67 15.79 4.39 3.09
C SER A 67 17.02 4.92 3.84
N ASN A 68 17.77 5.85 3.25
CA ASN A 68 18.93 6.47 3.91
C ASN A 68 18.49 7.46 5.00
N GLU A 69 17.41 8.15 4.77
CA GLU A 69 16.86 9.21 5.61
C GLU A 69 15.81 8.68 6.61
N ALA A 70 15.57 7.37 6.62
CA ALA A 70 14.48 6.71 7.34
C ALA A 70 14.37 7.15 8.80
N PHE A 71 15.50 7.21 9.50
CA PHE A 71 15.50 7.58 10.91
C PHE A 71 15.15 9.05 11.14
N ALA A 72 15.63 9.95 10.29
CA ALA A 72 15.35 11.39 10.37
C ALA A 72 13.91 11.71 9.99
N VAL A 73 13.33 11.00 9.02
CA VAL A 73 11.91 11.10 8.64
C VAL A 73 11.03 10.57 9.78
N PHE A 74 11.37 9.42 10.35
CA PHE A 74 10.63 8.85 11.47
C PHE A 74 10.65 9.76 12.71
N ASP A 75 11.80 10.30 13.07
CA ASP A 75 11.92 11.27 14.17
C ASP A 75 11.06 12.51 13.91
N SER A 76 11.04 13.01 12.67
CA SER A 76 10.22 14.17 12.31
C SER A 76 8.72 13.87 12.44
N PHE A 77 8.27 12.67 12.02
CA PHE A 77 6.90 12.20 12.24
C PHE A 77 6.53 12.14 13.73
N MET A 78 7.42 11.59 14.57
CA MET A 78 7.19 11.49 16.02
C MET A 78 7.05 12.87 16.67
N GLN A 79 7.92 13.81 16.30
CA GLN A 79 7.85 15.19 16.79
C GLN A 79 6.61 15.92 16.27
N ASP A 80 6.25 15.78 15.00
CA ASP A 80 5.04 16.38 14.42
C ASP A 80 3.76 15.83 15.07
N SER A 81 3.75 14.52 15.38
CA SER A 81 2.65 13.87 16.09
C SER A 81 2.47 14.42 17.51
N ALA A 82 3.56 14.62 18.24
CA ALA A 82 3.55 15.23 19.55
C ALA A 82 3.06 16.68 19.50
N ALA A 83 3.58 17.47 18.56
CA ALA A 83 3.18 18.86 18.36
C ALA A 83 1.71 19.00 17.95
N ALA A 84 1.15 18.03 17.22
CA ALA A 84 -0.25 17.98 16.84
C ALA A 84 -1.19 17.56 17.99
N GLY A 85 -0.63 17.15 19.13
CA GLY A 85 -1.39 16.74 20.32
C GLY A 85 -1.95 15.32 20.24
N ALA A 86 -1.25 14.41 19.56
CA ALA A 86 -1.56 12.98 19.60
C ALA A 86 -1.47 12.47 21.04
N LYS A 87 -2.47 11.74 21.48
CA LYS A 87 -2.48 11.08 22.79
C LYS A 87 -1.74 9.76 22.74
N TYR A 88 -1.83 9.09 21.59
CA TYR A 88 -1.19 7.81 21.32
C TYR A 88 -0.59 7.82 19.90
N ILE A 89 0.48 7.06 19.71
CA ILE A 89 1.06 6.78 18.41
C ILE A 89 0.94 5.28 18.14
N PHE A 90 0.40 4.93 16.98
CA PHE A 90 0.26 3.56 16.50
C PHE A 90 1.24 3.32 15.36
N LEU A 91 2.00 2.23 15.45
CA LEU A 91 2.92 1.79 14.41
C LEU A 91 2.45 0.45 13.85
N ALA A 92 1.86 0.49 12.65
CA ALA A 92 1.14 -0.63 12.06
C ALA A 92 2.03 -1.61 11.27
N GLY A 93 3.19 -1.95 11.83
CA GLY A 93 4.11 -2.97 11.31
C GLY A 93 5.15 -2.46 10.34
N ASP A 94 6.07 -3.37 9.97
CA ASP A 94 7.28 -3.11 9.20
C ASP A 94 8.09 -1.94 9.78
N LEU A 95 8.34 -2.05 11.09
CA LEU A 95 9.12 -1.07 11.86
C LEU A 95 10.56 -1.06 11.38
N SER A 96 11.13 -2.25 11.14
CA SER A 96 12.49 -2.47 10.68
C SER A 96 12.54 -2.96 9.24
N ASN A 97 13.63 -2.63 8.52
CA ASN A 97 13.78 -3.07 7.13
C ASN A 97 14.18 -4.55 6.99
N SER A 98 14.96 -5.06 7.90
CA SER A 98 15.55 -6.41 7.80
C SER A 98 15.30 -7.29 9.02
N GLY A 99 14.55 -6.81 10.02
CA GLY A 99 14.19 -7.55 11.22
C GLY A 99 15.37 -7.97 12.07
N THR A 100 16.53 -7.31 12.01
CA THR A 100 17.67 -7.70 12.85
C THR A 100 17.50 -7.21 14.29
N ALA A 101 18.00 -7.98 15.24
CA ALA A 101 17.93 -7.59 16.65
C ALA A 101 18.60 -6.22 16.92
N GLU A 102 19.59 -5.83 16.10
CA GLU A 102 20.22 -4.52 16.19
C GLU A 102 19.25 -3.41 15.76
N GLN A 103 18.56 -3.58 14.64
CA GLN A 103 17.55 -2.62 14.16
C GLN A 103 16.43 -2.46 15.19
N HIS A 104 15.86 -3.56 15.66
CA HIS A 104 14.83 -3.53 16.70
C HIS A 104 15.27 -2.88 18.00
N SER A 105 16.49 -3.18 18.47
CA SER A 105 17.04 -2.55 19.69
C SER A 105 17.22 -1.05 19.52
N MET A 106 17.59 -0.60 18.33
CA MET A 106 17.73 0.83 18.03
C MET A 106 16.37 1.52 18.05
N ILE A 107 15.36 0.92 17.41
CA ILE A 107 13.98 1.43 17.38
C ILE A 107 13.40 1.48 18.80
N SER A 108 13.47 0.38 19.53
CA SER A 108 12.97 0.27 20.89
C SER A 108 13.59 1.32 21.83
N ALA A 109 14.91 1.52 21.74
CA ALA A 109 15.60 2.53 22.53
C ALA A 109 15.16 3.97 22.18
N TYR A 110 14.89 4.23 20.90
CA TYR A 110 14.35 5.54 20.48
C TYR A 110 12.93 5.76 21.02
N LEU A 111 12.05 4.76 20.89
CA LEU A 111 10.68 4.83 21.38
C LEU A 111 10.64 5.02 22.91
N GLU A 112 11.52 4.35 23.65
CA GLU A 112 11.63 4.51 25.11
C GLU A 112 12.04 5.94 25.49
N ALA A 113 13.01 6.51 24.78
CA ALA A 113 13.42 7.90 25.00
C ALA A 113 12.27 8.87 24.69
N PHE A 114 11.54 8.66 23.59
CA PHE A 114 10.40 9.48 23.19
C PHE A 114 9.25 9.41 24.21
N GLU A 115 8.84 8.21 24.67
CA GLU A 115 7.81 8.08 25.70
C GLU A 115 8.21 8.75 27.01
N ASN A 116 9.46 8.60 27.44
CA ASN A 116 9.97 9.21 28.67
C ASN A 116 9.97 10.75 28.60
N GLU A 117 10.22 11.32 27.42
CA GLU A 117 10.26 12.76 27.24
C GLU A 117 8.86 13.37 27.11
N THR A 118 8.00 12.76 26.30
CA THR A 118 6.72 13.34 25.91
C THR A 118 5.54 12.84 26.74
N GLY A 119 5.67 11.67 27.36
CA GLY A 119 4.56 10.96 28.01
C GLY A 119 3.54 10.37 27.04
N ILE A 120 3.78 10.46 25.72
CA ILE A 120 2.90 9.90 24.69
C ILE A 120 3.22 8.42 24.54
N LYS A 121 2.19 7.57 24.71
CA LYS A 121 2.33 6.13 24.58
C LYS A 121 2.37 5.68 23.12
N VAL A 122 3.26 4.73 22.82
CA VAL A 122 3.41 4.12 21.52
C VAL A 122 2.95 2.67 21.56
N PHE A 123 2.15 2.26 20.58
CA PHE A 123 1.68 0.89 20.42
C PHE A 123 2.19 0.34 19.09
N VAL A 124 2.73 -0.87 19.10
CA VAL A 124 3.34 -1.49 17.93
C VAL A 124 2.71 -2.84 17.63
N VAL A 125 2.67 -3.21 16.35
CA VAL A 125 2.49 -4.58 15.88
C VAL A 125 3.64 -4.93 14.92
N PRO A 126 4.03 -6.19 14.78
CA PRO A 126 5.02 -6.56 13.77
C PRO A 126 4.41 -6.57 12.36
N GLY A 127 5.24 -6.25 11.37
CA GLY A 127 5.03 -6.58 9.96
C GLY A 127 5.90 -7.76 9.52
N ASN A 128 5.82 -8.14 8.25
CA ASN A 128 6.60 -9.29 7.75
C ASN A 128 8.11 -9.03 7.76
N HIS A 129 8.56 -7.80 7.51
CA HIS A 129 9.98 -7.42 7.60
C HIS A 129 10.55 -7.53 8.99
N ASP A 130 9.75 -7.35 10.03
CA ASP A 130 10.18 -7.38 11.41
C ASP A 130 10.65 -8.76 11.88
N TYR A 131 10.22 -9.81 11.19
CA TYR A 131 10.63 -11.18 11.51
C TYR A 131 11.80 -11.73 10.68
N TYR A 132 12.21 -11.09 9.57
CA TYR A 132 13.20 -11.65 8.66
C TYR A 132 14.55 -11.95 9.30
N GLY A 133 15.02 -11.09 10.18
CA GLY A 133 16.30 -11.22 10.86
C GLY A 133 16.26 -11.93 12.20
N LEU A 134 15.08 -12.15 12.77
CA LEU A 134 14.91 -12.86 14.05
C LEU A 134 14.91 -14.37 13.80
N LYS A 135 16.07 -15.02 13.97
CA LYS A 135 16.26 -16.44 13.65
C LYS A 135 15.82 -17.41 14.75
N THR A 136 15.81 -16.97 16.00
CA THR A 136 15.47 -17.79 17.15
C THR A 136 14.29 -17.17 17.89
N GLU A 137 13.24 -17.95 18.10
CA GLU A 137 12.02 -17.53 18.80
C GLU A 137 11.56 -16.12 18.41
N PRO A 138 11.26 -15.89 17.11
CA PRO A 138 11.04 -14.54 16.59
C PRO A 138 9.89 -13.81 17.29
N VAL A 139 8.81 -14.51 17.63
CA VAL A 139 7.66 -13.95 18.34
C VAL A 139 8.05 -13.46 19.74
N GLU A 140 8.73 -14.29 20.51
CA GLU A 140 9.16 -13.96 21.88
C GLU A 140 10.25 -12.88 21.87
N THR A 141 11.15 -12.94 20.88
CA THR A 141 12.21 -11.94 20.72
C THR A 141 11.62 -10.56 20.44
N PHE A 142 10.65 -10.47 19.51
CA PHE A 142 9.95 -9.22 19.22
C PHE A 142 9.22 -8.70 20.48
N ARG A 143 8.45 -9.55 21.16
CA ARG A 143 7.73 -9.21 22.39
C ARG A 143 8.66 -8.67 23.47
N THR A 144 9.83 -9.28 23.64
CA THR A 144 10.82 -8.86 24.62
C THR A 144 11.40 -7.48 24.28
N LEU A 145 11.72 -7.22 23.00
CA LEU A 145 12.31 -5.97 22.54
C LEU A 145 11.32 -4.80 22.61
N TYR A 146 10.03 -5.07 22.39
CA TYR A 146 8.97 -4.05 22.39
C TYR A 146 8.04 -4.13 23.62
N LYS A 147 8.50 -4.78 24.69
CA LYS A 147 7.68 -5.01 25.90
C LYS A 147 6.95 -3.74 26.40
N ASN A 148 7.59 -2.59 26.35
CA ASN A 148 7.06 -1.34 26.88
C ASN A 148 6.08 -0.64 25.92
N PHE A 149 5.95 -1.11 24.65
CA PHE A 149 5.18 -0.43 23.61
C PHE A 149 3.89 -1.19 23.28
N GLY A 150 2.99 -1.21 24.25
CA GLY A 150 1.68 -1.84 24.19
C GLY A 150 1.55 -3.11 25.02
N PHE A 151 2.55 -4.00 25.08
CA PHE A 151 2.44 -5.25 25.83
C PHE A 151 2.34 -5.04 27.34
N SER A 152 3.07 -4.07 27.91
CA SER A 152 2.99 -3.72 29.33
C SER A 152 1.69 -2.99 29.71
N ASP A 153 1.02 -2.38 28.76
CA ASP A 153 -0.26 -1.68 28.93
C ASP A 153 -1.46 -2.60 28.66
N ALA A 154 -1.20 -3.80 28.11
CA ALA A 154 -2.21 -4.77 27.72
C ALA A 154 -2.84 -5.47 28.93
N TYR A 155 -4.16 -5.61 28.93
CA TYR A 155 -4.87 -6.46 29.88
C TYR A 155 -4.95 -7.93 29.42
N ALA A 156 -4.71 -8.19 28.13
CA ALA A 156 -4.63 -9.52 27.54
C ALA A 156 -3.58 -9.57 26.42
N VAL A 157 -2.77 -10.62 26.40
CA VAL A 157 -1.78 -10.90 25.35
C VAL A 157 -2.02 -12.32 24.87
N ASP A 158 -1.99 -12.54 23.54
CA ASP A 158 -2.05 -13.89 22.97
C ASP A 158 -0.72 -14.63 23.20
N GLU A 159 -0.80 -15.88 23.62
CA GLU A 159 0.41 -16.64 23.96
C GLU A 159 1.26 -17.01 22.73
N LYS A 160 0.63 -17.14 21.57
CA LYS A 160 1.25 -17.69 20.35
C LYS A 160 1.72 -16.63 19.35
N THR A 161 1.12 -15.42 19.42
CA THR A 161 1.43 -14.32 18.53
C THR A 161 1.79 -13.07 19.31
N ASN A 162 2.14 -11.99 18.64
CA ASN A 162 2.35 -10.70 19.26
C ASN A 162 1.06 -9.85 19.28
N SER A 163 -0.12 -10.53 19.32
CA SER A 163 -1.41 -9.86 19.48
C SER A 163 -1.67 -9.53 20.94
N TYR A 164 -2.26 -8.35 21.17
CA TYR A 164 -2.63 -7.91 22.52
C TYR A 164 -3.84 -6.98 22.49
N ALA A 165 -4.50 -6.84 23.66
CA ALA A 165 -5.61 -5.95 23.87
C ALA A 165 -5.29 -4.97 25.01
N ALA A 166 -5.39 -3.67 24.74
CA ALA A 166 -5.09 -2.61 25.68
C ALA A 166 -6.22 -1.58 25.75
N ASP A 167 -6.56 -1.16 26.96
CA ASP A 167 -7.57 -0.11 27.16
C ASP A 167 -6.94 1.27 26.96
N LEU A 168 -7.58 2.08 26.11
CA LEU A 168 -7.20 3.47 25.84
C LEU A 168 -8.16 4.43 26.55
N ASP A 169 -7.78 5.70 26.63
CA ASP A 169 -8.66 6.76 27.13
C ASP A 169 -9.96 6.88 26.29
N GLY A 170 -10.96 7.57 26.81
CA GLY A 170 -12.21 7.84 26.11
C GLY A 170 -13.10 6.62 25.86
N GLY A 171 -12.86 5.51 26.56
CA GLY A 171 -13.69 4.31 26.43
C GLY A 171 -13.36 3.45 25.21
N TYR A 172 -12.15 3.54 24.69
CA TYR A 172 -11.68 2.72 23.55
C TYR A 172 -10.81 1.57 24.03
N THR A 173 -10.83 0.46 23.29
CA THR A 173 -9.91 -0.66 23.43
C THR A 173 -9.20 -0.89 22.10
N LEU A 174 -7.88 -0.90 22.12
CA LEU A 174 -7.05 -1.33 21.00
C LEU A 174 -6.96 -2.85 20.97
N LEU A 175 -7.27 -3.43 19.83
CA LEU A 175 -6.93 -4.80 19.46
C LEU A 175 -5.75 -4.72 18.47
N ALA A 176 -4.55 -4.91 18.98
CA ALA A 176 -3.34 -5.02 18.19
C ALA A 176 -3.18 -6.49 17.75
N ILE A 177 -3.21 -6.75 16.44
CA ILE A 177 -3.33 -8.09 15.89
C ILE A 177 -2.09 -8.41 15.05
N ASP A 178 -1.31 -9.39 15.49
CA ASP A 178 -0.20 -9.97 14.75
C ASP A 178 -0.71 -11.12 13.87
N ALA A 179 -0.95 -10.81 12.60
CA ALA A 179 -1.35 -11.79 11.60
C ALA A 179 -0.15 -12.36 10.81
N ILE A 180 1.09 -12.08 11.24
CA ILE A 180 2.29 -12.51 10.53
C ILE A 180 2.75 -13.87 11.02
N LYS A 181 2.96 -14.78 10.08
CA LYS A 181 3.66 -16.03 10.36
C LYS A 181 5.15 -15.84 10.06
N PRO A 182 6.03 -15.94 11.10
CA PRO A 182 7.46 -15.76 10.89
C PRO A 182 8.01 -16.59 9.72
N GLY A 183 8.76 -15.94 8.83
CA GLY A 183 9.32 -16.57 7.63
C GLY A 183 8.37 -16.62 6.43
N ASN A 184 7.19 -16.02 6.52
CA ASN A 184 6.23 -15.87 5.45
C ASN A 184 5.90 -14.36 5.23
N ASN A 185 5.55 -14.00 4.01
CA ASN A 185 5.07 -12.64 3.69
C ASN A 185 3.55 -12.52 3.82
N ASP A 186 2.84 -13.65 3.87
CA ASP A 186 1.39 -13.67 3.91
C ASP A 186 0.85 -13.30 5.30
N GLY A 187 -0.21 -12.51 5.36
CA GLY A 187 -1.02 -12.32 6.54
C GLY A 187 -2.01 -13.49 6.75
N GLU A 188 -2.08 -14.06 7.96
CA GLU A 188 -3.00 -15.15 8.27
C GLU A 188 -3.53 -15.04 9.71
N ILE A 189 -4.86 -15.07 9.85
CA ILE A 189 -5.54 -15.20 11.15
C ILE A 189 -6.11 -16.61 11.23
N GLY A 190 -5.39 -17.51 11.91
CA GLY A 190 -5.84 -18.88 12.15
C GLY A 190 -6.98 -18.96 13.17
N ALA A 191 -7.62 -20.13 13.27
CA ALA A 191 -8.78 -20.32 14.13
C ALA A 191 -8.55 -19.98 15.62
N GLU A 192 -7.35 -20.26 16.14
CA GLU A 192 -7.00 -19.97 17.54
C GLU A 192 -6.90 -18.46 17.78
N LEU A 193 -6.16 -17.73 16.93
CA LEU A 193 -6.06 -16.29 17.01
C LEU A 193 -7.42 -15.61 16.80
N LEU A 194 -8.23 -16.10 15.84
CA LEU A 194 -9.58 -15.58 15.65
C LEU A 194 -10.44 -15.76 16.91
N SER A 195 -10.38 -16.93 17.56
CA SER A 195 -11.09 -17.19 18.81
C SER A 195 -10.64 -16.25 19.93
N TRP A 196 -9.34 -15.96 20.01
CA TRP A 196 -8.79 -14.99 20.96
C TRP A 196 -9.31 -13.57 20.66
N ILE A 197 -9.28 -13.12 19.39
CA ILE A 197 -9.82 -11.82 18.96
C ILE A 197 -11.30 -11.70 19.35
N GLU A 198 -12.10 -12.73 19.05
CA GLU A 198 -13.53 -12.78 19.42
C GLU A 198 -13.75 -12.63 20.94
N ALA A 199 -12.95 -13.33 21.73
CA ALA A 199 -13.03 -13.27 23.18
C ALA A 199 -12.72 -11.85 23.71
N GLN A 200 -11.65 -11.23 23.20
CA GLN A 200 -11.26 -9.88 23.64
C GLN A 200 -12.25 -8.82 23.16
N ALA A 201 -12.75 -8.93 21.92
CA ALA A 201 -13.76 -8.02 21.40
C ALA A 201 -15.04 -8.07 22.24
N LYS A 202 -15.56 -9.27 22.53
CA LYS A 202 -16.75 -9.47 23.38
C LYS A 202 -16.53 -8.93 24.82
N ALA A 203 -15.33 -9.20 25.40
CA ALA A 203 -15.02 -8.72 26.74
C ALA A 203 -14.94 -7.17 26.81
N ALA A 204 -14.38 -6.52 25.80
CA ALA A 204 -14.34 -5.06 25.72
C ALA A 204 -15.74 -4.46 25.50
N THR A 205 -16.52 -5.00 24.58
CA THR A 205 -17.89 -4.55 24.28
C THR A 205 -18.80 -4.71 25.52
N ALA A 206 -18.67 -5.84 26.25
CA ALA A 206 -19.41 -6.03 27.52
C ALA A 206 -19.09 -5.01 28.60
N ARG A 207 -17.92 -4.35 28.53
CA ARG A 207 -17.51 -3.22 29.38
C ARG A 207 -17.93 -1.87 28.80
N GLY A 208 -18.72 -1.84 27.70
CA GLY A 208 -19.15 -0.62 27.02
C GLY A 208 -18.05 0.08 26.24
N ARG A 209 -16.98 -0.62 25.86
CA ARG A 209 -15.84 -0.03 25.15
C ARG A 209 -15.99 -0.16 23.64
N LYS A 210 -15.49 0.84 22.92
CA LYS A 210 -15.42 0.88 21.45
C LYS A 210 -14.10 0.27 20.99
N LEU A 211 -14.12 -0.51 19.91
CA LEU A 211 -12.96 -1.27 19.45
C LEU A 211 -12.23 -0.56 18.32
N ILE A 212 -10.91 -0.45 18.44
CA ILE A 212 -9.99 -0.04 17.37
C ILE A 212 -9.10 -1.23 17.06
N GLY A 213 -9.01 -1.63 15.78
CA GLY A 213 -8.05 -2.62 15.30
C GLY A 213 -6.76 -1.97 14.80
N MET A 214 -5.63 -2.64 14.98
CA MET A 214 -4.36 -2.33 14.34
C MET A 214 -3.69 -3.64 13.93
N MET A 215 -3.32 -3.76 12.68
CA MET A 215 -2.58 -4.91 12.14
C MET A 215 -1.79 -4.49 10.90
N HIS A 216 -0.84 -5.31 10.46
CA HIS A 216 -0.01 -4.93 9.32
C HIS A 216 -0.69 -5.16 7.98
N HIS A 217 -1.20 -6.38 7.72
CA HIS A 217 -1.86 -6.67 6.45
C HIS A 217 -3.29 -6.13 6.41
N PRO A 218 -3.74 -5.54 5.29
CA PRO A 218 -5.12 -5.13 5.09
C PRO A 218 -6.12 -6.28 5.26
N VAL A 219 -7.24 -5.97 5.91
CA VAL A 219 -8.35 -6.90 6.17
C VAL A 219 -9.52 -6.69 5.21
N VAL A 220 -9.55 -5.57 4.48
CA VAL A 220 -10.51 -5.30 3.41
C VAL A 220 -9.75 -5.04 2.11
N ALA A 221 -10.22 -5.61 0.99
CA ALA A 221 -9.65 -5.29 -0.31
C ALA A 221 -10.04 -3.86 -0.71
N HIS A 222 -9.06 -3.10 -1.14
CA HIS A 222 -9.21 -1.71 -1.55
C HIS A 222 -9.69 -1.59 -3.01
N PHE A 223 -9.38 -2.59 -3.84
CA PHE A 223 -9.95 -2.73 -5.19
C PHE A 223 -10.31 -4.20 -5.49
N SER A 224 -11.23 -4.43 -6.42
CA SER A 224 -11.90 -5.73 -6.58
C SER A 224 -10.97 -6.87 -7.01
N MET A 225 -9.88 -6.57 -7.71
CA MET A 225 -8.92 -7.54 -8.24
C MET A 225 -7.67 -7.70 -7.36
N GLN A 226 -7.57 -7.03 -6.23
CA GLN A 226 -6.36 -6.98 -5.39
C GLN A 226 -5.83 -8.37 -5.02
N GLU A 227 -6.68 -9.25 -4.51
CA GLU A 227 -6.32 -10.62 -4.13
C GLU A 227 -5.68 -11.44 -5.27
N LYS A 228 -6.06 -11.14 -6.52
CA LYS A 228 -5.55 -11.86 -7.69
C LYS A 228 -4.29 -11.23 -8.28
N MET A 229 -4.21 -9.89 -8.22
CA MET A 229 -3.09 -9.14 -8.79
C MET A 229 -1.88 -9.09 -7.87
N ILE A 230 -2.13 -9.04 -6.55
CA ILE A 230 -1.10 -8.92 -5.52
C ILE A 230 -1.40 -9.97 -4.45
N ASN A 231 -0.87 -11.17 -4.65
CA ASN A 231 -1.26 -12.40 -3.94
C ASN A 231 -1.04 -12.36 -2.42
N ASP A 232 -0.10 -11.56 -1.92
CA ASP A 232 0.26 -11.43 -0.49
C ASP A 232 -0.17 -10.09 0.13
N SER A 233 -0.98 -9.29 -0.57
CA SER A 233 -1.35 -7.94 -0.14
C SER A 233 -2.51 -7.88 0.87
N LEU A 234 -3.18 -8.98 1.12
CA LEU A 234 -4.35 -9.09 2.01
C LEU A 234 -4.16 -10.23 3.00
N VAL A 235 -4.80 -10.11 4.16
CA VAL A 235 -4.92 -11.27 5.04
C VAL A 235 -5.73 -12.38 4.36
N LYS A 236 -5.29 -13.65 4.52
CA LYS A 236 -6.01 -14.80 3.94
C LYS A 236 -7.46 -14.85 4.39
N ASN A 237 -8.36 -15.20 3.48
CA ASN A 237 -9.83 -15.24 3.74
C ASN A 237 -10.40 -13.88 4.19
N TRP A 238 -9.83 -12.79 3.72
CA TRP A 238 -10.12 -11.42 4.11
C TRP A 238 -11.63 -11.10 4.17
N LYS A 239 -12.45 -11.53 3.19
CA LYS A 239 -13.90 -11.27 3.18
C LYS A 239 -14.59 -11.79 4.42
N THR A 240 -14.30 -13.06 4.79
CA THR A 240 -14.86 -13.70 5.98
C THR A 240 -14.38 -13.01 7.24
N LEU A 241 -13.09 -12.68 7.31
CA LEU A 241 -12.50 -12.01 8.47
C LEU A 241 -13.03 -10.59 8.64
N ALA A 242 -13.08 -9.80 7.58
CA ALA A 242 -13.58 -8.43 7.62
C ALA A 242 -15.08 -8.38 8.00
N THR A 243 -15.90 -9.28 7.45
CA THR A 243 -17.31 -9.43 7.85
C THR A 243 -17.42 -9.79 9.34
N LYS A 244 -16.55 -10.69 9.82
CA LYS A 244 -16.52 -11.07 11.23
C LYS A 244 -16.09 -9.89 12.12
N PHE A 245 -15.11 -9.10 11.69
CA PHE A 245 -14.70 -7.90 12.41
C PHE A 245 -15.84 -6.90 12.53
N ALA A 246 -16.60 -6.70 11.45
CA ALA A 246 -17.78 -5.84 11.47
C ALA A 246 -18.80 -6.30 12.52
N ASP A 247 -19.11 -7.61 12.57
CA ASP A 247 -20.06 -8.18 13.51
C ASP A 247 -19.54 -8.23 14.96
N LEU A 248 -18.24 -8.16 15.16
CA LEU A 248 -17.60 -8.00 16.47
C LEU A 248 -17.52 -6.52 16.93
N GLY A 249 -17.87 -5.57 16.05
CA GLY A 249 -17.78 -4.13 16.35
C GLY A 249 -16.39 -3.54 16.20
N ILE A 250 -15.46 -4.22 15.53
CA ILE A 250 -14.16 -3.66 15.16
C ILE A 250 -14.38 -2.78 13.91
N GLN A 251 -14.87 -1.55 14.13
CA GLN A 251 -15.33 -0.68 13.05
C GLN A 251 -14.20 -0.01 12.28
N TYR A 252 -13.06 0.22 12.92
CA TYR A 252 -11.90 0.89 12.33
C TYR A 252 -10.67 0.04 12.57
N VAL A 253 -9.98 -0.33 11.49
CA VAL A 253 -8.74 -1.10 11.51
C VAL A 253 -7.68 -0.30 10.78
N PHE A 254 -6.55 -0.02 11.43
CA PHE A 254 -5.40 0.61 10.79
C PHE A 254 -4.46 -0.45 10.27
N THR A 255 -4.10 -0.35 9.00
CA THR A 255 -3.26 -1.33 8.30
C THR A 255 -2.14 -0.66 7.49
N GLY A 256 -1.14 -1.43 7.07
CA GLY A 256 0.00 -1.00 6.26
C GLY A 256 0.22 -1.91 5.07
N HIS A 257 1.49 -2.34 4.86
CA HIS A 257 1.92 -3.35 3.90
C HIS A 257 1.85 -2.97 2.41
N LYS A 258 0.82 -2.24 2.00
CA LYS A 258 0.63 -1.82 0.59
C LYS A 258 1.48 -0.60 0.20
N HIS A 259 2.01 0.13 1.16
CA HIS A 259 2.72 1.39 0.96
C HIS A 259 1.88 2.47 0.25
N SER A 260 0.55 2.33 0.21
CA SER A 260 -0.38 3.28 -0.39
C SER A 260 -1.46 3.69 0.61
N ALA A 261 -1.92 4.92 0.50
CA ALA A 261 -3.07 5.41 1.24
C ALA A 261 -4.35 4.89 0.58
N ASP A 262 -5.28 4.38 1.39
CA ASP A 262 -6.58 3.93 0.88
C ASP A 262 -7.52 3.62 2.06
N ILE A 263 -8.83 3.71 1.87
CA ILE A 263 -9.81 3.35 2.90
C ILE A 263 -10.84 2.38 2.35
N GLY A 264 -10.58 1.09 2.57
CA GLY A 264 -11.51 0.02 2.22
C GLY A 264 -12.69 -0.08 3.17
N LYS A 265 -13.84 -0.56 2.67
CA LYS A 265 -15.07 -0.75 3.46
C LYS A 265 -15.72 -2.08 3.15
N ILE A 266 -16.13 -2.80 4.19
CA ILE A 266 -17.01 -3.95 4.08
C ILE A 266 -18.24 -3.78 4.96
N THR A 267 -19.38 -4.33 4.49
CA THR A 267 -20.62 -4.36 5.27
C THR A 267 -21.06 -5.81 5.45
N SER A 268 -21.32 -6.23 6.67
CA SER A 268 -21.83 -7.57 6.98
C SER A 268 -23.30 -7.75 6.62
N ASP A 269 -23.79 -8.98 6.62
CA ASP A 269 -25.21 -9.28 6.40
C ASP A 269 -26.11 -8.65 7.50
N ALA A 270 -25.57 -8.40 8.70
CA ALA A 270 -26.23 -7.67 9.77
C ALA A 270 -26.18 -6.14 9.59
N ALA A 271 -25.63 -5.65 8.49
CA ALA A 271 -25.40 -4.24 8.20
C ALA A 271 -24.43 -3.55 9.17
N ASN A 272 -23.54 -4.31 9.82
CA ASN A 272 -22.38 -3.78 10.52
C ASN A 272 -21.25 -3.49 9.52
N VAL A 273 -20.38 -2.55 9.85
CA VAL A 273 -19.33 -2.07 8.92
C VAL A 273 -17.97 -2.15 9.58
N THR A 274 -16.97 -2.57 8.81
CA THR A 274 -15.55 -2.35 9.11
C THR A 274 -14.95 -1.46 8.02
N PHE A 275 -14.21 -0.44 8.45
CA PHE A 275 -13.33 0.36 7.62
C PHE A 275 -11.90 -0.10 7.84
N ASP A 276 -11.20 -0.43 6.77
CA ASP A 276 -9.77 -0.67 6.73
C ASP A 276 -9.10 0.63 6.29
N ILE A 277 -8.38 1.26 7.21
CA ILE A 277 -7.70 2.53 6.99
C ILE A 277 -6.25 2.22 6.66
N GLY A 278 -5.95 2.09 5.38
CA GLY A 278 -4.61 1.89 4.87
C GLY A 278 -3.74 3.11 5.15
N VAL A 279 -2.62 2.86 5.81
CA VAL A 279 -1.60 3.86 6.13
C VAL A 279 -0.47 3.71 5.11
N PRO A 280 -0.13 4.76 4.36
CA PRO A 280 0.96 4.67 3.39
C PRO A 280 2.30 4.49 4.08
N SER A 281 3.32 4.02 3.34
CA SER A 281 4.68 3.97 3.89
C SER A 281 5.15 5.39 4.24
N LEU A 282 5.58 5.56 5.48
CA LEU A 282 6.11 6.84 5.96
C LEU A 282 7.31 7.35 5.16
N LEU A 283 8.04 6.44 4.49
CA LEU A 283 9.26 6.75 3.76
C LEU A 283 9.04 6.98 2.26
N ASN A 284 7.85 6.71 1.75
CA ASN A 284 7.52 6.95 0.34
C ASN A 284 6.93 8.34 0.16
N TYR A 285 7.20 8.98 -0.98
CA TYR A 285 6.50 10.20 -1.34
C TYR A 285 4.97 9.95 -1.30
N PRO A 286 4.18 10.80 -0.63
CA PRO A 286 4.51 12.11 -0.05
C PRO A 286 4.90 12.09 1.45
N LEU A 287 5.52 11.05 1.99
CA LEU A 287 5.93 10.89 3.40
C LEU A 287 4.77 11.04 4.37
N ALA A 288 3.67 10.38 4.04
CA ALA A 288 2.39 10.59 4.70
C ALA A 288 2.17 9.65 5.89
N TYR A 289 1.38 10.15 6.84
CA TYR A 289 0.85 9.41 7.98
C TYR A 289 -0.58 9.83 8.27
N ARG A 290 -1.31 9.09 9.10
CA ARG A 290 -2.68 9.41 9.48
C ARG A 290 -2.73 10.11 10.84
N PHE A 291 -3.48 11.20 10.93
CA PHE A 291 -3.87 11.82 12.18
C PHE A 291 -5.38 11.65 12.35
N VAL A 292 -5.80 10.94 13.41
CA VAL A 292 -7.18 10.50 13.57
C VAL A 292 -7.77 11.05 14.86
N SER A 293 -8.96 11.64 14.75
CA SER A 293 -9.71 12.15 15.90
C SER A 293 -11.05 11.41 16.00
N PHE A 294 -11.23 10.70 17.11
CA PHE A 294 -12.48 10.01 17.42
C PHE A 294 -13.40 10.95 18.19
N LEU A 295 -14.35 11.53 17.51
CA LEU A 295 -15.34 12.46 18.08
C LEU A 295 -16.66 11.72 18.34
N ASP A 296 -17.56 12.33 19.09
CA ASP A 296 -18.85 11.72 19.43
C ASP A 296 -19.73 11.45 18.20
N ASN A 297 -19.65 12.32 17.20
CA ASN A 297 -20.52 12.29 16.01
C ASN A 297 -19.83 11.79 14.74
N LYS A 298 -18.49 11.61 14.73
CA LYS A 298 -17.71 11.17 13.57
C LYS A 298 -16.30 10.73 13.97
N VAL A 299 -15.62 10.06 13.06
CA VAL A 299 -14.17 9.82 13.13
C VAL A 299 -13.51 10.60 12.01
N GLU A 300 -12.69 11.57 12.36
CA GLU A 300 -11.93 12.34 11.38
C GLU A 300 -10.61 11.65 11.08
N VAL A 301 -10.40 11.28 9.82
CA VAL A 301 -9.12 10.82 9.30
C VAL A 301 -8.50 11.94 8.49
N ARG A 302 -7.30 12.35 8.84
CA ARG A 302 -6.56 13.41 8.15
C ARG A 302 -5.19 12.92 7.77
N GLU A 303 -4.82 13.09 6.51
CA GLU A 303 -3.46 12.89 6.07
C GLU A 303 -2.58 14.05 6.56
N LYS A 304 -1.41 13.69 7.03
CA LYS A 304 -0.32 14.61 7.39
C LYS A 304 0.94 14.12 6.71
N ASN A 305 1.84 15.03 6.40
CA ASN A 305 3.08 14.73 5.69
C ASN A 305 4.27 15.28 6.46
N VAL A 306 5.37 14.53 6.49
CA VAL A 306 6.65 15.06 6.95
C VAL A 306 7.16 16.03 5.89
N THR A 307 7.17 17.32 6.19
CA THR A 307 7.54 18.38 5.24
C THR A 307 8.96 18.92 5.42
N SER A 308 9.59 18.62 6.56
CA SER A 308 10.97 19.01 6.86
C SER A 308 11.59 18.05 7.86
N ILE A 309 12.89 17.83 7.78
CA ILE A 309 13.64 17.05 8.77
C ILE A 309 13.87 17.91 10.02
N LYS A 310 13.32 17.48 11.13
CA LYS A 310 13.43 18.20 12.42
C LYS A 310 14.82 18.07 13.05
N ASN A 311 15.45 16.90 12.90
CA ASN A 311 16.77 16.62 13.44
C ASN A 311 17.74 16.16 12.35
N PRO A 312 18.47 17.11 11.70
CA PRO A 312 19.43 16.77 10.64
C PRO A 312 20.60 15.89 11.09
N LEU A 313 20.87 15.79 12.40
CA LEU A 313 21.94 14.94 12.93
C LEU A 313 21.63 13.44 12.84
N LEU A 314 20.39 13.09 12.55
CA LEU A 314 19.97 11.71 12.30
C LEU A 314 20.17 11.30 10.82
N LEU A 315 20.52 12.25 9.96
CA LEU A 315 20.88 11.93 8.59
C LEU A 315 22.28 11.27 8.53
N PRO A 316 22.51 10.35 7.60
CA PRO A 316 23.82 9.74 7.41
C PRO A 316 24.84 10.77 6.90
N ASP A 317 26.13 10.51 7.18
CA ASP A 317 27.23 11.29 6.62
C ASP A 317 27.31 11.16 5.09
N GLY A 318 27.84 12.19 4.42
CA GLY A 318 28.21 12.13 3.02
C GLY A 318 27.36 12.97 2.08
N TYR A 319 26.31 13.66 2.55
CA TYR A 319 25.62 14.68 1.74
C TYR A 319 26.58 15.84 1.43
N ASN A 320 26.52 16.33 0.19
CA ASN A 320 27.06 17.66 -0.10
C ASN A 320 26.11 18.73 0.47
N GLU A 321 26.57 19.99 0.50
CA GLU A 321 25.81 21.09 1.10
C GLU A 321 24.43 21.30 0.42
N GLU A 322 24.36 21.21 -0.90
CA GLU A 322 23.13 21.37 -1.68
C GLU A 322 22.12 20.24 -1.37
N ALA A 323 22.56 18.98 -1.41
CA ALA A 323 21.72 17.82 -1.10
C ALA A 323 21.27 17.84 0.37
N LEU A 324 22.13 18.24 1.30
CA LEU A 324 21.77 18.37 2.71
C LEU A 324 20.70 19.46 2.91
N LEU A 325 20.86 20.61 2.28
CA LEU A 325 19.87 21.68 2.33
C LEU A 325 18.54 21.20 1.76
N LYS A 326 18.56 20.52 0.62
CA LYS A 326 17.35 20.01 -0.03
C LYS A 326 16.63 19.00 0.85
N VAL A 327 17.32 17.99 1.37
CA VAL A 327 16.70 16.96 2.21
C VAL A 327 16.13 17.53 3.52
N THR A 328 16.70 18.60 4.05
CA THR A 328 16.27 19.18 5.33
C THR A 328 15.16 20.23 5.19
N THR A 329 15.16 21.02 4.14
CA THR A 329 14.25 22.17 3.96
C THR A 329 13.21 21.97 2.87
N ASN A 330 13.54 21.20 1.83
CA ASN A 330 12.67 20.87 0.70
C ASN A 330 12.42 19.35 0.65
N THR A 331 12.16 18.76 1.81
CA THR A 331 12.06 17.31 2.01
C THR A 331 11.06 16.65 1.06
N GLN A 332 9.95 17.31 0.76
CA GLN A 332 8.93 16.80 -0.18
C GLN A 332 9.46 16.72 -1.61
N GLU A 333 10.13 17.77 -2.10
CA GLU A 333 10.74 17.77 -3.44
C GLU A 333 11.86 16.72 -3.54
N TYR A 334 12.66 16.58 -2.48
CA TYR A 334 13.67 15.53 -2.40
C TYR A 334 13.04 14.12 -2.43
N ALA A 335 11.97 13.91 -1.67
CA ALA A 335 11.25 12.64 -1.65
C ALA A 335 10.64 12.31 -3.01
N GLU A 336 10.10 13.30 -3.70
CA GLU A 336 9.54 13.16 -5.04
C GLU A 336 10.60 12.74 -6.07
N GLU A 337 11.78 13.34 -6.05
CA GLU A 337 12.90 12.96 -6.93
C GLU A 337 13.40 11.55 -6.65
N VAL A 338 13.51 11.19 -5.37
CA VAL A 338 13.88 9.82 -4.97
C VAL A 338 12.84 8.81 -5.43
N PHE A 339 11.57 9.16 -5.33
CA PHE A 339 10.47 8.34 -5.81
C PHE A 339 10.56 8.11 -7.32
N ASP A 340 10.73 9.18 -8.10
CA ASP A 340 10.85 9.11 -9.56
C ASP A 340 12.05 8.28 -10.00
N PHE A 341 13.20 8.47 -9.37
CA PHE A 341 14.38 7.67 -9.63
C PHE A 341 14.15 6.18 -9.33
N SER A 342 13.58 5.88 -8.18
CA SER A 342 13.33 4.51 -7.74
C SER A 342 12.24 3.83 -8.57
N LEU A 343 11.21 4.57 -8.99
CA LEU A 343 10.17 4.10 -9.90
C LEU A 343 10.76 3.73 -11.26
N ARG A 344 11.66 4.55 -11.80
CA ARG A 344 12.35 4.26 -13.06
C ARG A 344 13.20 2.99 -12.97
N ASP A 345 13.94 2.81 -11.87
CA ASP A 345 14.73 1.61 -11.64
C ASP A 345 13.82 0.37 -11.47
N MET A 346 12.74 0.51 -10.73
CA MET A 346 11.72 -0.53 -10.58
C MET A 346 11.11 -0.89 -11.94
N PHE A 347 10.68 0.08 -12.73
CA PHE A 347 10.15 -0.14 -14.08
C PHE A 347 11.14 -0.91 -14.95
N ASN A 348 12.41 -0.51 -14.97
CA ASN A 348 13.46 -1.18 -15.74
C ASN A 348 13.69 -2.63 -15.31
N ARG A 349 13.58 -2.94 -14.02
CA ARG A 349 13.67 -4.30 -13.47
C ARG A 349 12.41 -5.14 -13.76
N PHE A 350 11.23 -4.51 -13.77
CA PHE A 350 9.98 -5.19 -14.11
C PHE A 350 9.90 -5.50 -15.61
N MET A 351 10.38 -4.60 -16.45
CA MET A 351 10.46 -4.82 -17.91
C MET A 351 11.59 -5.80 -18.25
N ASN A 352 11.41 -7.06 -17.83
CA ASN A 352 12.31 -8.19 -18.03
C ASN A 352 11.50 -9.42 -18.46
N ALA A 353 11.86 -10.00 -19.61
CA ALA A 353 11.11 -11.10 -20.23
C ALA A 353 11.07 -12.37 -19.36
N ASP A 354 12.19 -12.74 -18.72
CA ASP A 354 12.24 -13.91 -17.84
C ASP A 354 11.30 -13.76 -16.64
N ARG A 355 11.24 -12.55 -16.09
CA ARG A 355 10.32 -12.23 -14.98
C ARG A 355 8.86 -12.31 -15.43
N LEU A 356 8.53 -11.76 -16.59
CA LEU A 356 7.17 -11.85 -17.15
C LEU A 356 6.77 -13.30 -17.46
N CYS A 357 7.69 -14.12 -18.00
CA CYS A 357 7.44 -15.55 -18.20
C CYS A 357 7.17 -16.27 -16.88
N LYS A 358 7.94 -15.99 -15.82
CA LYS A 358 7.70 -16.55 -14.48
C LYS A 358 6.35 -16.14 -13.91
N LEU A 359 5.96 -14.87 -14.08
CA LEU A 359 4.69 -14.34 -13.59
C LEU A 359 3.49 -15.08 -14.19
N ILE A 360 3.55 -15.43 -15.48
CA ILE A 360 2.49 -16.19 -16.17
C ILE A 360 2.64 -17.71 -16.06
N GLY A 361 3.67 -18.20 -15.33
CA GLY A 361 3.91 -19.64 -15.15
C GLY A 361 4.20 -20.40 -16.43
N LYS A 362 4.78 -19.75 -17.46
CA LYS A 362 5.10 -20.37 -18.73
C LYS A 362 6.55 -20.14 -19.12
N ASP A 363 7.25 -21.24 -19.39
CA ASP A 363 8.62 -21.25 -19.92
C ASP A 363 8.55 -21.70 -21.40
N ASP A 364 8.16 -20.75 -22.27
CA ASP A 364 8.01 -20.96 -23.72
C ASP A 364 8.86 -19.92 -24.44
N GLU A 365 9.81 -20.39 -25.25
CA GLU A 365 10.75 -19.55 -26.00
C GLU A 365 10.06 -18.56 -26.94
N GLY A 366 8.92 -18.94 -27.53
CA GLY A 366 8.13 -18.04 -28.38
C GLY A 366 7.51 -16.89 -27.60
N ILE A 367 6.97 -17.19 -26.43
CA ILE A 367 6.41 -16.17 -25.51
C ILE A 367 7.53 -15.27 -24.99
N LYS A 368 8.65 -15.85 -24.58
CA LYS A 368 9.81 -15.10 -24.07
C LYS A 368 10.29 -14.08 -25.10
N LYS A 369 10.44 -14.48 -26.37
CA LYS A 369 10.86 -13.58 -27.45
C LYS A 369 9.87 -12.42 -27.67
N VAL A 370 8.58 -12.67 -27.53
CA VAL A 370 7.56 -11.60 -27.59
C VAL A 370 7.73 -10.65 -26.40
N PHE A 371 7.91 -11.18 -25.20
CA PHE A 371 8.14 -10.33 -24.02
C PHE A 371 9.45 -9.54 -24.09
N GLU A 372 10.51 -10.09 -24.69
CA GLU A 372 11.74 -9.34 -24.96
C GLU A 372 11.46 -8.10 -25.83
N THR A 373 10.70 -8.27 -26.91
CA THR A 373 10.29 -7.15 -27.77
C THR A 373 9.40 -6.15 -27.02
N VAL A 374 8.40 -6.61 -26.26
CA VAL A 374 7.52 -5.74 -25.48
C VAL A 374 8.33 -4.94 -24.45
N CYS A 375 9.24 -5.58 -23.71
CA CYS A 375 10.08 -4.93 -22.72
C CYS A 375 11.01 -3.87 -23.34
N GLU A 376 11.63 -4.19 -24.48
CA GLU A 376 12.46 -3.25 -25.25
C GLU A 376 11.65 -2.01 -25.68
N LYS A 377 10.47 -2.24 -26.29
CA LYS A 377 9.61 -1.15 -26.75
C LYS A 377 9.03 -0.33 -25.59
N ALA A 378 8.68 -0.97 -24.47
CA ALA A 378 8.20 -0.25 -23.28
C ALA A 378 9.27 0.69 -22.72
N LYS A 379 10.52 0.20 -22.59
CA LYS A 379 11.66 1.03 -22.14
C LYS A 379 11.94 2.18 -23.10
N TYR A 380 11.80 1.93 -24.40
CA TYR A 380 11.98 2.97 -25.41
C TYR A 380 10.87 4.02 -25.35
N LEU A 381 9.60 3.60 -25.36
CA LEU A 381 8.45 4.51 -25.38
C LEU A 381 8.35 5.37 -24.11
N VAL A 382 8.71 4.82 -22.95
CA VAL A 382 8.58 5.56 -21.68
C VAL A 382 9.46 6.80 -21.63
N ASP A 383 10.57 6.80 -22.36
CA ASP A 383 11.53 7.92 -22.42
C ASP A 383 11.26 8.90 -23.56
N LEU A 384 10.41 8.53 -24.54
CA LEU A 384 10.09 9.43 -25.64
C LEU A 384 9.26 10.62 -25.18
N PRO A 385 9.45 11.78 -25.83
CA PRO A 385 8.52 12.91 -25.72
C PRO A 385 7.10 12.47 -26.14
N LEU A 386 6.09 12.93 -25.41
CA LEU A 386 4.70 12.69 -25.79
C LEU A 386 4.34 13.42 -27.08
N TYR A 387 4.79 14.68 -27.22
CA TYR A 387 4.48 15.59 -28.33
C TYR A 387 5.74 16.34 -28.76
N GLY A 388 5.69 16.94 -29.95
CA GLY A 388 6.74 17.84 -30.45
C GLY A 388 7.29 17.43 -31.82
N GLU A 389 8.48 17.95 -32.14
CA GLU A 389 9.16 17.64 -33.39
C GLU A 389 9.96 16.33 -33.26
N GLY A 390 10.10 15.62 -34.39
CA GLY A 390 10.84 14.37 -34.45
C GLY A 390 10.03 13.14 -34.08
N GLU A 391 10.70 12.12 -33.53
CA GLU A 391 10.04 10.91 -33.09
C GLU A 391 9.46 11.08 -31.68
N THR A 392 8.14 11.00 -31.58
CA THR A 392 7.36 11.17 -30.34
C THR A 392 6.32 10.07 -30.23
N ILE A 393 5.75 9.89 -29.03
CA ILE A 393 4.64 8.94 -28.85
C ILE A 393 3.47 9.31 -29.76
N GLU A 394 3.21 10.61 -29.98
CA GLU A 394 2.16 11.09 -30.91
C GLU A 394 2.46 10.67 -32.36
N THR A 395 3.69 10.79 -32.82
CA THR A 395 4.05 10.39 -34.19
C THR A 395 3.94 8.88 -34.41
N ILE A 396 4.26 8.08 -33.38
CA ILE A 396 4.05 6.63 -33.42
C ILE A 396 2.55 6.31 -33.35
N ALA A 397 1.77 7.01 -32.52
CA ALA A 397 0.32 6.83 -32.41
C ALA A 397 -0.38 7.00 -33.76
N LYS A 398 0.03 8.01 -34.53
CA LYS A 398 -0.53 8.30 -35.88
C LYS A 398 -0.37 7.14 -36.86
N LYS A 399 0.69 6.30 -36.72
CA LYS A 399 0.86 5.10 -37.55
C LYS A 399 -0.25 4.07 -37.31
N TYR A 400 -0.84 4.08 -36.12
CA TYR A 400 -1.92 3.16 -35.70
C TYR A 400 -3.29 3.85 -35.63
N ASN A 401 -3.48 4.95 -36.32
CA ASN A 401 -4.72 5.75 -36.33
C ASN A 401 -5.19 6.19 -34.92
N LEU A 402 -4.25 6.35 -33.99
CA LEU A 402 -4.52 6.80 -32.64
C LEU A 402 -4.23 8.30 -32.51
N THR A 403 -5.13 9.01 -31.82
CA THR A 403 -4.95 10.42 -31.47
C THR A 403 -4.75 10.54 -29.96
N LEU A 404 -3.68 11.20 -29.53
CA LEU A 404 -3.44 11.48 -28.11
C LEU A 404 -4.24 12.72 -27.67
N PRO A 405 -4.85 12.73 -26.49
CA PRO A 405 -5.43 13.94 -25.91
C PRO A 405 -4.30 14.94 -25.57
N ALA A 406 -4.56 16.22 -25.63
CA ALA A 406 -3.60 17.23 -25.19
C ALA A 406 -3.32 17.09 -23.69
N SER A 407 -2.04 17.22 -23.29
CA SER A 407 -1.62 17.16 -21.89
C SER A 407 -0.38 18.02 -21.63
N SER A 408 -0.09 18.26 -20.34
CA SER A 408 1.13 18.93 -19.88
C SER A 408 2.30 17.98 -19.67
N TYR A 409 2.08 16.67 -19.66
CA TYR A 409 3.15 15.68 -19.51
C TYR A 409 4.10 15.72 -20.70
N LYS A 410 5.41 15.71 -20.42
CA LYS A 410 6.43 15.80 -21.46
C LYS A 410 6.82 14.43 -22.00
N THR A 411 6.87 13.41 -21.15
CA THR A 411 7.29 12.04 -21.51
C THR A 411 6.32 10.99 -21.01
N GLY A 412 6.43 9.76 -21.52
CA GLY A 412 5.70 8.62 -20.99
C GLY A 412 6.04 8.33 -19.53
N PHE A 413 7.29 8.61 -19.12
CA PHE A 413 7.70 8.42 -17.72
C PHE A 413 7.04 9.42 -16.78
N GLU A 414 6.92 10.69 -17.15
CA GLU A 414 6.20 11.69 -16.33
C GLU A 414 4.74 11.28 -16.09
N LEU A 415 4.07 10.76 -17.13
CA LEU A 415 2.72 10.20 -16.99
C LEU A 415 2.68 9.00 -16.03
N LEU A 416 3.60 8.05 -16.21
CA LEU A 416 3.71 6.87 -15.35
C LEU A 416 3.94 7.27 -13.89
N SER A 417 4.87 8.19 -13.66
CA SER A 417 5.18 8.70 -12.33
C SER A 417 3.98 9.39 -11.69
N ALA A 418 3.28 10.24 -12.43
CA ALA A 418 2.08 10.92 -11.93
C ALA A 418 1.00 9.93 -11.47
N ILE A 419 0.75 8.87 -12.25
CA ILE A 419 -0.22 7.83 -11.90
C ILE A 419 0.21 7.10 -10.62
N PHE A 420 1.49 6.69 -10.53
CA PHE A 420 1.99 5.99 -9.35
C PHE A 420 2.00 6.86 -8.08
N LYS A 421 2.32 8.16 -8.21
CA LYS A 421 2.27 9.12 -7.08
C LYS A 421 0.87 9.24 -6.52
N VAL A 422 -0.14 9.35 -7.37
CA VAL A 422 -1.55 9.41 -6.94
C VAL A 422 -1.95 8.10 -6.29
N TYR A 423 -1.63 6.94 -6.88
CA TYR A 423 -1.90 5.63 -6.29
C TYR A 423 -1.27 5.46 -4.89
N CYS A 424 -0.05 5.95 -4.68
CA CYS A 424 0.57 5.89 -3.35
C CYS A 424 -0.03 6.88 -2.35
N ALA A 425 -0.47 8.04 -2.83
CA ALA A 425 -1.01 9.11 -2.00
C ALA A 425 -2.50 8.93 -1.66
N GLY A 426 -3.25 8.14 -2.45
CA GLY A 426 -4.70 7.98 -2.33
C GLY A 426 -5.51 9.11 -2.96
N ASP A 427 -6.85 8.99 -2.92
CA ASP A 427 -7.82 9.83 -3.63
C ASP A 427 -7.63 9.77 -5.16
N GLU A 428 -7.48 8.57 -5.71
CA GLU A 428 -7.35 8.33 -7.14
C GLU A 428 -8.61 8.79 -7.87
N ASN A 429 -8.44 9.77 -8.72
CA ASN A 429 -9.55 10.36 -9.48
C ASN A 429 -9.30 10.34 -10.99
N PHE A 430 -8.73 9.26 -11.48
CA PHE A 430 -8.49 9.08 -12.90
C PHE A 430 -9.69 8.40 -13.60
N SER A 431 -10.83 9.08 -13.63
CA SER A 431 -12.01 8.59 -14.33
C SER A 431 -11.74 8.31 -15.82
N SER A 432 -12.62 7.58 -16.49
CA SER A 432 -12.53 7.29 -17.92
C SER A 432 -12.28 8.51 -18.82
N ASN A 433 -12.65 9.70 -18.35
CA ASN A 433 -12.53 10.95 -19.08
C ASN A 433 -11.28 11.76 -18.68
N SER A 434 -10.54 11.34 -17.66
CA SER A 434 -9.29 12.02 -17.28
C SER A 434 -8.24 11.91 -18.37
N VAL A 435 -7.37 12.90 -18.44
CA VAL A 435 -6.25 12.91 -19.41
C VAL A 435 -5.31 11.74 -19.16
N GLU A 436 -5.04 11.43 -17.89
CA GLU A 436 -4.17 10.35 -17.44
C GLU A 436 -4.70 8.99 -17.89
N MET A 437 -5.98 8.71 -17.67
CA MET A 437 -6.61 7.47 -18.12
C MET A 437 -6.60 7.37 -19.65
N GLN A 438 -6.96 8.43 -20.32
CA GLN A 438 -6.99 8.50 -21.79
C GLN A 438 -5.59 8.29 -22.40
N LEU A 439 -4.57 8.92 -21.85
CA LEU A 439 -3.18 8.76 -22.27
C LEU A 439 -2.66 7.37 -21.93
N GLY A 440 -2.86 6.90 -20.71
CA GLY A 440 -2.40 5.59 -20.25
C GLY A 440 -2.91 4.46 -21.14
N LEU A 441 -4.22 4.44 -21.42
CA LEU A 441 -4.83 3.45 -22.32
C LEU A 441 -4.24 3.51 -23.73
N ARG A 442 -3.99 4.72 -24.27
CA ARG A 442 -3.39 4.87 -25.60
C ARG A 442 -1.92 4.48 -25.63
N CYS A 443 -1.15 4.84 -24.59
CA CYS A 443 0.25 4.41 -24.49
C CYS A 443 0.36 2.87 -24.45
N ILE A 444 -0.52 2.19 -23.70
CA ILE A 444 -0.56 0.72 -23.68
C ILE A 444 -0.97 0.17 -25.06
N ALA A 445 -1.97 0.77 -25.71
CA ALA A 445 -2.39 0.36 -27.06
C ALA A 445 -1.24 0.54 -28.08
N ILE A 446 -0.52 1.67 -28.03
CA ILE A 446 0.65 1.93 -28.85
C ILE A 446 1.74 0.89 -28.59
N LEU A 447 2.04 0.62 -27.31
CA LEU A 447 3.02 -0.39 -26.94
C LEU A 447 2.69 -1.76 -27.52
N LEU A 448 1.44 -2.19 -27.42
CA LEU A 448 0.98 -3.48 -27.96
C LEU A 448 1.09 -3.52 -29.48
N ASN A 449 0.57 -2.53 -30.19
CA ASN A 449 0.66 -2.46 -31.64
C ASN A 449 2.12 -2.41 -32.12
N TYR A 450 2.94 -1.56 -31.51
CA TYR A 450 4.34 -1.37 -31.88
C TYR A 450 5.20 -2.60 -31.59
N SER A 451 4.90 -3.34 -30.52
CA SER A 451 5.63 -4.56 -30.15
C SER A 451 5.25 -5.77 -30.98
N LEU A 452 4.01 -5.82 -31.45
CA LEU A 452 3.45 -6.97 -32.16
C LEU A 452 3.31 -6.73 -33.68
N GLU A 453 3.80 -5.60 -34.18
CA GLU A 453 3.84 -5.28 -35.61
C GLU A 453 4.61 -6.37 -36.39
N GLY A 454 4.01 -6.85 -37.46
CA GLY A 454 4.62 -7.90 -38.30
C GLY A 454 4.66 -9.31 -37.71
N THR A 455 4.14 -9.51 -36.47
CA THR A 455 4.04 -10.86 -35.90
C THR A 455 2.82 -11.61 -36.44
N SER A 456 2.87 -12.97 -36.39
CA SER A 456 1.73 -13.79 -36.82
C SER A 456 0.51 -13.62 -35.89
N SER A 457 -0.69 -13.89 -36.41
CA SER A 457 -1.93 -13.93 -35.60
C SER A 457 -1.82 -14.92 -34.46
N ASP A 458 -1.16 -16.05 -34.62
CA ASP A 458 -0.96 -17.02 -33.56
C ASP A 458 -0.08 -16.49 -32.44
N THR A 459 0.97 -15.71 -32.77
CA THR A 459 1.83 -15.04 -31.78
C THR A 459 1.03 -13.99 -30.99
N LYS A 460 0.21 -13.19 -31.66
CA LYS A 460 -0.67 -12.19 -31.03
C LYS A 460 -1.66 -12.86 -30.07
N VAL A 461 -2.31 -13.95 -30.50
CA VAL A 461 -3.22 -14.72 -29.65
C VAL A 461 -2.50 -15.32 -28.45
N LEU A 462 -1.30 -15.87 -28.66
CA LEU A 462 -0.49 -16.46 -27.59
C LEU A 462 -0.10 -15.41 -26.54
N PHE A 463 0.33 -14.22 -26.97
CA PHE A 463 0.64 -13.10 -26.09
C PHE A 463 -0.58 -12.66 -25.27
N LEU A 464 -1.73 -12.47 -25.91
CA LEU A 464 -2.95 -12.06 -25.21
C LEU A 464 -3.45 -13.11 -24.21
N LYS A 465 -3.29 -14.41 -24.53
CA LYS A 465 -3.54 -15.49 -23.57
C LYS A 465 -2.63 -15.42 -22.36
N ALA A 466 -1.34 -15.13 -22.57
CA ALA A 466 -0.37 -14.97 -21.52
C ALA A 466 -0.73 -13.78 -20.62
N MET A 467 -1.08 -12.63 -21.19
CA MET A 467 -1.55 -11.46 -20.44
C MET A 467 -2.82 -11.75 -19.67
N THR A 468 -3.81 -12.41 -20.27
CA THR A 468 -5.06 -12.78 -19.57
C THR A 468 -4.79 -13.70 -18.37
N ALA A 469 -3.86 -14.65 -18.51
CA ALA A 469 -3.45 -15.53 -17.41
C ALA A 469 -2.80 -14.76 -16.27
N ALA A 470 -1.97 -13.76 -16.57
CA ALA A 470 -1.31 -12.90 -15.59
C ALA A 470 -2.33 -12.11 -14.74
N PHE A 471 -3.47 -11.75 -15.32
CA PHE A 471 -4.57 -11.09 -14.61
C PHE A 471 -5.60 -12.06 -14.01
N GLY A 472 -5.27 -13.36 -13.91
CA GLY A 472 -6.13 -14.37 -13.26
C GLY A 472 -7.40 -14.72 -14.04
N GLY A 473 -7.46 -14.41 -15.35
CA GLY A 473 -8.59 -14.75 -16.22
C GLY A 473 -8.64 -16.23 -16.61
N ASP A 474 -9.84 -16.75 -16.87
CA ASP A 474 -10.05 -18.11 -17.42
C ASP A 474 -9.55 -18.16 -18.89
N ILE A 475 -8.39 -18.78 -19.10
CA ILE A 475 -7.73 -18.88 -20.40
C ILE A 475 -8.62 -19.60 -21.43
N ALA A 476 -9.42 -20.58 -21.01
CA ALA A 476 -10.21 -21.40 -21.94
C ALA A 476 -11.38 -20.62 -22.57
N GLY A 477 -12.10 -19.82 -21.77
CA GLY A 477 -13.19 -19.00 -22.28
C GLY A 477 -12.75 -17.72 -23.00
N THR A 478 -11.63 -17.16 -22.57
CA THR A 478 -11.08 -15.93 -23.14
C THR A 478 -10.42 -16.19 -24.51
N SER A 479 -9.89 -17.40 -24.76
CA SER A 479 -9.18 -17.78 -25.97
C SER A 479 -9.99 -17.55 -27.26
N VAL A 480 -11.28 -17.89 -27.27
CA VAL A 480 -12.14 -17.70 -28.45
C VAL A 480 -12.39 -16.22 -28.73
N ALA A 481 -12.66 -15.45 -27.68
CA ALA A 481 -12.88 -14.00 -27.78
C ALA A 481 -11.59 -13.28 -28.28
N LEU A 482 -10.42 -13.63 -27.72
CA LEU A 482 -9.12 -13.08 -28.15
C LEU A 482 -8.78 -13.42 -29.59
N THR A 483 -9.04 -14.66 -30.00
CA THR A 483 -8.83 -15.07 -31.40
C THR A 483 -9.76 -14.27 -32.33
N ALA A 484 -11.02 -14.08 -31.97
CA ALA A 484 -11.97 -13.28 -32.75
C ALA A 484 -11.54 -11.80 -32.84
N ILE A 485 -10.99 -11.24 -31.75
CA ILE A 485 -10.45 -9.87 -31.74
C ILE A 485 -9.27 -9.74 -32.70
N VAL A 486 -8.28 -10.65 -32.63
CA VAL A 486 -7.12 -10.63 -33.53
C VAL A 486 -7.51 -10.80 -34.99
N LEU A 487 -8.45 -11.71 -35.29
CA LEU A 487 -8.94 -11.92 -36.65
C LEU A 487 -9.75 -10.72 -37.19
N LYS A 488 -10.47 -10.01 -36.32
CA LYS A 488 -11.31 -8.88 -36.71
C LYS A 488 -10.52 -7.59 -36.94
N TYR A 489 -9.56 -7.31 -36.05
CA TYR A 489 -8.91 -6.00 -35.99
C TYR A 489 -7.48 -6.00 -36.58
N GLY A 490 -6.85 -7.15 -36.83
CA GLY A 490 -5.53 -7.23 -37.47
C GLY A 490 -4.46 -6.47 -36.68
N ASP A 491 -3.87 -5.45 -37.29
CA ASP A 491 -2.79 -4.66 -36.67
C ASP A 491 -3.29 -3.57 -35.71
N ASP A 492 -4.60 -3.24 -35.74
CA ASP A 492 -5.23 -2.27 -34.84
C ASP A 492 -5.86 -2.91 -33.59
N PHE A 493 -5.56 -4.18 -33.33
CA PHE A 493 -6.18 -4.92 -32.21
C PHE A 493 -5.78 -4.40 -30.82
N GLY A 494 -4.68 -3.64 -30.71
CA GLY A 494 -4.18 -3.14 -29.42
C GLY A 494 -5.18 -2.26 -28.67
N ILE A 495 -5.87 -1.35 -29.38
CA ILE A 495 -6.84 -0.47 -28.72
C ILE A 495 -8.09 -1.22 -28.25
N GLU A 496 -8.54 -2.20 -29.03
CA GLU A 496 -9.71 -3.00 -28.67
C GLU A 496 -9.40 -3.90 -27.45
N VAL A 497 -8.20 -4.47 -27.40
CA VAL A 497 -7.74 -5.27 -26.26
C VAL A 497 -7.67 -4.39 -25.01
N VAL A 498 -7.05 -3.21 -25.10
CA VAL A 498 -6.93 -2.29 -23.97
C VAL A 498 -8.31 -1.86 -23.47
N SER A 499 -9.20 -1.50 -24.40
CA SER A 499 -10.56 -1.06 -24.04
C SER A 499 -11.40 -2.20 -23.45
N ALA A 500 -11.26 -3.42 -23.95
CA ALA A 500 -12.09 -4.54 -23.50
C ALA A 500 -11.62 -5.15 -22.17
N PHE A 501 -10.30 -5.19 -21.93
CA PHE A 501 -9.72 -5.95 -20.81
C PHE A 501 -9.04 -5.09 -19.76
N LEU A 502 -8.25 -4.07 -20.16
CA LEU A 502 -7.45 -3.29 -19.22
C LEU A 502 -8.18 -2.08 -18.66
N LYS A 503 -9.05 -1.44 -19.44
CA LYS A 503 -9.78 -0.26 -18.97
C LYS A 503 -10.60 -0.53 -17.70
N PRO A 504 -11.41 -1.62 -17.61
CA PRO A 504 -12.15 -1.91 -16.37
C PRO A 504 -11.24 -2.14 -15.16
N ILE A 505 -10.06 -2.74 -15.37
CA ILE A 505 -9.07 -2.97 -14.30
C ILE A 505 -8.45 -1.64 -13.87
N MET A 506 -8.08 -0.80 -14.83
CA MET A 506 -7.53 0.52 -14.54
C MET A 506 -8.55 1.42 -13.83
N GLU A 507 -9.82 1.35 -14.21
CA GLU A 507 -10.90 2.07 -13.52
C GLU A 507 -11.10 1.58 -12.09
N ASP A 508 -11.00 0.27 -11.84
CA ASP A 508 -11.10 -0.32 -10.51
C ASP A 508 -9.93 0.07 -9.58
N VAL A 509 -8.73 0.30 -10.15
CA VAL A 509 -7.50 0.63 -9.40
C VAL A 509 -7.28 2.14 -9.28
N LEU A 510 -7.70 2.92 -10.28
CA LEU A 510 -7.35 4.34 -10.43
C LEU A 510 -8.54 5.29 -10.24
N VAL A 511 -9.70 4.78 -9.83
CA VAL A 511 -10.87 5.58 -9.47
C VAL A 511 -11.30 5.18 -8.08
N ASP A 512 -11.04 6.06 -7.14
CA ASP A 512 -11.40 5.86 -5.77
C ASP A 512 -12.92 5.66 -5.58
N SER A 513 -13.27 4.76 -4.68
CA SER A 513 -14.64 4.54 -4.21
C SER A 513 -14.85 5.25 -2.87
N ALA A 514 -16.07 5.69 -2.60
CA ALA A 514 -16.36 6.29 -1.30
C ALA A 514 -16.20 5.26 -0.14
N PRO A 515 -15.58 5.66 0.99
CA PRO A 515 -15.16 7.02 1.33
C PRO A 515 -13.83 7.39 0.67
N GLY A 516 -13.52 8.68 0.48
CA GLY A 516 -12.21 9.12 0.03
C GLY A 516 -11.11 8.78 1.06
N ASP A 517 -9.84 8.84 0.65
CA ASP A 517 -8.72 8.22 1.37
C ASP A 517 -7.96 9.15 2.29
N ARG A 518 -7.82 10.43 1.93
CA ARG A 518 -6.85 11.33 2.57
C ARG A 518 -7.43 12.14 3.72
N ASN A 519 -8.50 12.86 3.46
CA ASN A 519 -9.11 13.79 4.43
C ASN A 519 -10.60 13.55 4.49
N VAL A 520 -11.02 12.57 5.27
CA VAL A 520 -12.39 12.09 5.32
C VAL A 520 -12.99 12.13 6.72
N ASP A 521 -14.29 12.35 6.79
CA ASP A 521 -15.09 12.17 7.99
C ASP A 521 -15.86 10.85 7.85
N LEU A 522 -15.44 9.85 8.62
CA LEU A 522 -16.11 8.57 8.71
C LEU A 522 -17.24 8.64 9.75
N PRO A 523 -18.27 7.76 9.67
CA PRO A 523 -19.35 7.71 10.65
C PRO A 523 -18.84 7.58 12.09
N ALA A 524 -19.58 8.06 13.07
CA ALA A 524 -19.32 7.73 14.46
C ALA A 524 -19.50 6.23 14.73
N TYR A 525 -18.97 5.74 15.85
CA TYR A 525 -19.28 4.39 16.29
C TYR A 525 -20.80 4.22 16.47
N TYR A 526 -21.31 3.10 15.98
CA TYR A 526 -22.72 2.71 16.11
C TYR A 526 -22.83 1.41 16.92
N GLU A 527 -24.02 1.17 17.49
CA GLU A 527 -24.32 -0.08 18.18
C GLU A 527 -24.33 -1.24 17.18
N ILE A 528 -23.70 -2.36 17.56
CA ILE A 528 -23.66 -3.58 16.76
C ILE A 528 -25.10 -4.09 16.61
N ARG A 529 -25.47 -4.36 15.38
CA ARG A 529 -26.76 -4.96 15.05
C ARG A 529 -26.65 -6.47 15.16
N GLU A 530 -27.51 -7.11 15.92
CA GLU A 530 -27.67 -8.56 15.89
C GLU A 530 -28.33 -8.94 14.56
N GLY A 531 -27.75 -9.94 13.87
CA GLY A 531 -28.24 -10.39 12.57
C GLY A 531 -29.65 -10.98 12.68
N ASN A 532 -30.64 -10.30 12.14
CA ASN A 532 -31.85 -10.94 11.67
C ASN A 532 -31.58 -11.50 10.27
N GLU A 533 -32.12 -12.67 9.92
CA GLU A 533 -32.04 -13.20 8.55
C GLU A 533 -32.56 -12.16 7.55
N ILE A 534 -31.65 -11.33 7.03
CA ILE A 534 -31.96 -10.39 5.96
C ILE A 534 -31.78 -11.16 4.66
N THR A 535 -32.89 -11.34 3.94
CA THR A 535 -32.87 -11.83 2.56
C THR A 535 -31.88 -10.98 1.76
N LYS A 536 -30.78 -11.61 1.38
CA LYS A 536 -29.65 -11.00 0.66
C LYS A 536 -30.13 -10.29 -0.60
N THR A 537 -30.22 -8.96 -0.56
CA THR A 537 -30.45 -8.15 -1.76
C THR A 537 -29.12 -8.03 -2.46
N LEU A 538 -28.90 -8.83 -3.50
CA LEU A 538 -27.69 -8.80 -4.33
C LEU A 538 -27.41 -7.38 -4.82
N THR A 539 -26.20 -6.92 -4.67
CA THR A 539 -25.72 -5.65 -5.24
C THR A 539 -25.85 -5.67 -6.76
N PHE A 540 -25.83 -4.51 -7.40
CA PHE A 540 -25.89 -4.41 -8.86
C PHE A 540 -24.77 -5.23 -9.54
N PHE A 541 -23.55 -5.22 -8.98
CA PHE A 541 -22.42 -6.00 -9.47
C PHE A 541 -22.59 -7.51 -9.26
N GLU A 542 -23.09 -7.94 -8.13
CA GLU A 542 -23.42 -9.38 -7.92
C GLU A 542 -24.52 -9.84 -8.88
N LYS A 543 -25.48 -8.96 -9.20
CA LYS A 543 -26.50 -9.24 -10.23
C LYS A 543 -25.89 -9.34 -11.63
N ILE A 544 -24.92 -8.47 -11.96
CA ILE A 544 -24.19 -8.54 -13.23
C ILE A 544 -23.32 -9.78 -13.29
N THR A 545 -22.56 -10.10 -12.25
CA THR A 545 -21.73 -11.31 -12.18
C THR A 545 -22.58 -12.58 -12.30
N LEU A 546 -23.72 -12.63 -11.62
CA LEU A 546 -24.70 -13.73 -11.77
C LEU A 546 -25.34 -13.76 -13.16
N PHE A 547 -25.58 -12.62 -13.78
CA PHE A 547 -26.09 -12.53 -15.15
C PHE A 547 -25.06 -13.08 -16.14
N PHE A 548 -23.78 -12.71 -16.03
CA PHE A 548 -22.71 -13.26 -16.87
C PHE A 548 -22.43 -14.74 -16.58
N LEU A 549 -22.50 -15.18 -15.33
CA LEU A 549 -22.44 -16.60 -14.97
C LEU A 549 -23.62 -17.41 -15.56
N LYS A 550 -24.82 -16.83 -15.61
CA LYS A 550 -26.01 -17.46 -16.24
C LYS A 550 -25.84 -17.53 -17.76
N ILE A 551 -25.35 -16.47 -18.39
CA ILE A 551 -25.01 -16.47 -19.84
C ILE A 551 -23.93 -17.50 -20.11
N TRP A 552 -22.88 -17.56 -19.29
CA TRP A 552 -21.80 -18.54 -19.41
C TRP A 552 -22.28 -19.99 -19.27
N ASN A 553 -23.13 -20.27 -18.28
CA ASN A 553 -23.72 -21.59 -18.10
C ASN A 553 -24.69 -21.96 -19.25
N TYR A 554 -25.39 -20.97 -19.81
CA TYR A 554 -26.23 -21.16 -21.01
C TYR A 554 -25.39 -21.47 -22.25
N ILE A 555 -24.28 -20.74 -22.45
CA ILE A 555 -23.32 -20.99 -23.52
C ILE A 555 -22.65 -22.36 -23.36
N LYS A 556 -22.24 -22.73 -22.13
CA LYS A 556 -21.74 -24.11 -21.84
C LYS A 556 -22.78 -25.18 -22.16
N GLY A 557 -24.06 -24.93 -21.87
CA GLY A 557 -25.17 -25.82 -22.20
C GLY A 557 -25.33 -26.05 -23.71
N ILE A 558 -25.22 -24.99 -24.50
CA ILE A 558 -25.26 -25.05 -25.97
C ILE A 558 -24.08 -25.88 -26.52
N PHE A 559 -22.85 -25.64 -26.02
CA PHE A 559 -21.65 -26.38 -26.48
C PHE A 559 -21.65 -27.85 -26.05
N SER A 560 -22.28 -28.23 -24.93
CA SER A 560 -22.44 -29.63 -24.55
C SER A 560 -23.55 -30.33 -25.33
N ALA A 561 -24.55 -29.61 -25.83
CA ALA A 561 -25.58 -30.14 -26.71
C ALA A 561 -25.14 -30.35 -28.16
N VAL A 562 -24.14 -29.61 -28.62
CA VAL A 562 -23.54 -29.73 -29.96
C VAL A 562 -22.51 -30.89 -30.03
N LYS A 563 -22.04 -31.41 -28.88
CA LYS A 563 -21.14 -32.59 -28.78
C LYS A 563 -21.85 -33.91 -28.63
N LYS A 564 -23.17 -33.95 -28.62
CA LYS A 564 -24.01 -35.14 -28.77
C LYS A 564 -24.62 -35.16 -30.17
#